data_2c6be3211c2753c8ca592d2dbcb2de42
#
_entry.id   2c6be3211c2753c8ca592d2dbcb2de42
#
_cell.length_a   1.000
_cell.length_b   1.000
_cell.length_c   1.000
_cell.angle_alpha   90.00
_cell.angle_beta   90.00
_cell.angle_gamma   90.00
#
_symmetry.space_group_name_H-M   'P 1'
#
loop_
_entity.id
_entity.type
_entity.pdbx_description
1 polymer ?
#
loop_
_entity_poly.entity_id
_entity_poly.type
_entity_poly.pdbx_seq_one_letter_code
_entity_poly.pdbx_strand_id
1 'polypeptide(L)'
;MKTMKNRSIEIHDSVLQAISFHHREAVLDFSSVYIHESAGTPGVDPGSGWVQKALLRISDASLKRSFPEFPADLLHGQIMLSDSILVNTIPIPLRHEGIVELKLETWNNEVVLISGSRVKLELIGEPEYVEEFRRKPRLGY
;
A
#
# COMPACT_ATOMS: atom_id res chain seq x y z
N MET A 1 23.69 -17.87 7.91
CA MET A 1 23.33 -16.97 6.81
C MET A 1 21.94 -16.39 7.06
N LYS A 2 21.79 -15.09 6.91
CA LYS A 2 20.51 -14.42 7.14
C LYS A 2 19.57 -14.72 5.99
N THR A 3 18.38 -15.23 6.28
CA THR A 3 17.34 -15.38 5.29
C THR A 3 16.74 -14.01 5.01
N MET A 4 16.74 -13.59 3.76
CA MET A 4 16.06 -12.36 3.38
C MET A 4 14.56 -12.60 3.42
N LYS A 5 13.84 -11.64 4.00
CA LYS A 5 12.39 -11.69 4.04
C LYS A 5 11.81 -10.64 3.10
N ASN A 6 10.81 -11.04 2.37
CA ASN A 6 10.08 -10.17 1.47
C ASN A 6 8.90 -9.56 2.20
N ARG A 7 8.62 -8.31 1.92
CA ARG A 7 7.51 -7.59 2.54
C ARG A 7 6.69 -6.87 1.49
N SER A 8 5.39 -6.82 1.71
CA SER A 8 4.50 -5.99 0.91
C SER A 8 3.36 -5.48 1.76
N ILE A 9 2.79 -4.35 1.34
CA ILE A 9 1.59 -3.82 1.96
C ILE A 9 0.39 -4.48 1.32
N GLU A 10 -0.56 -4.92 2.16
CA GLU A 10 -1.87 -5.34 1.70
C GLU A 10 -2.80 -4.14 1.81
N ILE A 11 -3.29 -3.67 0.68
CA ILE A 11 -4.09 -2.44 0.63
C ILE A 11 -5.37 -2.60 1.44
N HIS A 12 -6.02 -3.75 1.34
CA HIS A 12 -7.35 -3.94 1.91
C HIS A 12 -7.40 -3.87 3.44
N ASP A 13 -6.30 -4.03 4.13
CA ASP A 13 -6.27 -3.91 5.59
C ASP A 13 -5.57 -2.63 6.05
N SER A 14 -5.48 -1.66 5.17
CA SER A 14 -4.79 -0.40 5.46
C SER A 14 -5.78 0.74 5.63
N VAL A 15 -5.36 1.78 6.37
CA VAL A 15 -6.19 2.94 6.66
C VAL A 15 -5.51 4.20 6.13
N LEU A 16 -6.20 4.91 5.25
CA LEU A 16 -5.74 6.18 4.71
C LEU A 16 -6.27 7.31 5.58
N GLN A 17 -5.38 8.04 6.23
CA GLN A 17 -5.71 9.08 7.20
C GLN A 17 -5.94 10.43 6.53
N ALA A 18 -5.16 10.76 5.51
CA ALA A 18 -5.22 12.07 4.85
C ALA A 18 -4.49 12.04 3.52
N ILE A 19 -4.84 12.98 2.66
CA ILE A 19 -4.09 13.27 1.44
C ILE A 19 -3.83 14.78 1.43
N SER A 20 -2.58 15.16 1.21
CA SER A 20 -2.21 16.56 1.09
C SER A 20 -1.41 16.79 -0.19
N PHE A 21 -1.45 18.04 -0.68
CA PHE A 21 -0.70 18.44 -1.86
C PHE A 21 0.24 19.58 -1.50
N HIS A 22 1.52 19.43 -1.84
CA HIS A 22 2.53 20.47 -1.69
C HIS A 22 3.40 20.50 -2.94
N HIS A 23 3.44 21.64 -3.63
CA HIS A 23 4.31 21.82 -4.80
C HIS A 23 4.17 20.68 -5.81
N ARG A 24 2.95 20.32 -6.15
CA ARG A 24 2.62 19.26 -7.12
C ARG A 24 2.95 17.84 -6.62
N GLU A 25 3.27 17.71 -5.36
CA GLU A 25 3.46 16.40 -4.75
C GLU A 25 2.23 16.03 -3.93
N ALA A 26 1.69 14.86 -4.18
CA ALA A 26 0.64 14.29 -3.34
C ALA A 26 1.29 13.45 -2.26
N VAL A 27 0.87 13.66 -1.01
CA VAL A 27 1.33 12.87 0.12
C VAL A 27 0.12 12.15 0.71
N LEU A 28 0.12 10.83 0.60
CA LEU A 28 -0.90 9.99 1.20
C LEU A 28 -0.39 9.53 2.55
N ASP A 29 -1.09 9.92 3.60
CA ASP A 29 -0.74 9.61 4.99
C ASP A 29 -1.58 8.43 5.44
N PHE A 30 -0.93 7.28 5.64
CA PHE A 30 -1.58 6.08 6.16
C PHE A 30 -1.30 6.00 7.66
N SER A 31 -2.37 6.04 8.46
CA SER A 31 -2.23 5.82 9.91
C SER A 31 -1.80 4.39 10.20
N SER A 32 -2.14 3.47 9.30
CA SER A 32 -1.77 2.06 9.42
C SER A 32 -1.76 1.43 8.04
N VAL A 33 -0.64 0.82 7.68
CA VAL A 33 -0.58 -0.11 6.54
C VAL A 33 -0.37 -1.51 7.09
N TYR A 34 -1.04 -2.50 6.49
CA TYR A 34 -0.87 -3.89 6.87
C TYR A 34 0.25 -4.48 6.03
N ILE A 35 1.28 -4.99 6.71
CA ILE A 35 2.48 -5.52 6.06
C ILE A 35 2.52 -7.03 6.24
N HIS A 36 2.62 -7.75 5.14
CA HIS A 36 2.86 -9.17 5.14
C HIS A 36 4.35 -9.41 4.88
N GLU A 37 5.01 -10.12 5.79
CA GLU A 37 6.43 -10.48 5.69
C GLU A 37 6.54 -11.98 5.53
N SER A 38 7.33 -12.44 4.56
CA SER A 38 7.48 -13.85 4.26
C SER A 38 8.86 -14.13 3.68
N ALA A 39 9.38 -15.34 3.93
CA ALA A 39 10.59 -15.80 3.25
C ALA A 39 10.32 -16.12 1.78
N GLY A 40 9.05 -16.34 1.43
CA GLY A 40 8.59 -16.56 0.06
C GLY A 40 7.85 -15.35 -0.48
N THR A 41 6.64 -15.55 -0.99
CA THR A 41 5.81 -14.49 -1.56
C THR A 41 4.85 -13.97 -0.48
N PRO A 42 4.97 -12.68 -0.07
CA PRO A 42 4.03 -12.09 0.87
C PRO A 42 2.59 -12.16 0.37
N GLY A 43 1.67 -12.51 1.29
CA GLY A 43 0.27 -12.69 0.95
C GLY A 43 -0.09 -14.07 0.42
N VAL A 44 0.91 -14.89 0.09
CA VAL A 44 0.74 -16.22 -0.47
C VAL A 44 1.38 -17.28 0.42
N ASP A 45 2.66 -17.11 0.73
CA ASP A 45 3.43 -18.06 1.51
C ASP A 45 3.35 -17.77 3.01
N PRO A 46 3.68 -18.75 3.87
CA PRO A 46 3.70 -18.53 5.32
C PRO A 46 4.60 -17.35 5.70
N GLY A 47 4.19 -16.62 6.71
CA GLY A 47 4.92 -15.46 7.18
C GLY A 47 4.22 -14.79 8.34
N SER A 48 4.46 -13.52 8.51
CA SER A 48 3.91 -12.73 9.62
C SER A 48 3.26 -11.44 9.13
N GLY A 49 2.30 -10.96 9.91
CA GLY A 49 1.61 -9.71 9.66
C GLY A 49 2.02 -8.64 10.65
N TRP A 50 2.18 -7.44 10.16
CA TRP A 50 2.65 -6.27 10.91
C TRP A 50 1.85 -5.04 10.51
N VAL A 51 1.75 -4.06 11.39
CA VAL A 51 1.17 -2.76 11.05
C VAL A 51 2.17 -1.67 11.33
N GLN A 52 2.13 -0.61 10.53
CA GLN A 52 3.07 0.50 10.63
C GLN A 52 2.48 1.73 9.96
N LYS A 53 2.87 2.91 10.42
CA LYS A 53 2.54 4.15 9.72
C LYS A 53 3.37 4.26 8.45
N ALA A 54 2.80 4.91 7.44
CA ALA A 54 3.50 5.09 6.18
C ALA A 54 3.06 6.35 5.46
N LEU A 55 3.96 6.91 4.67
CA LEU A 55 3.65 7.97 3.72
C LEU A 55 3.95 7.45 2.32
N LEU A 56 3.04 7.74 1.40
CA LEU A 56 3.25 7.47 -0.02
C LEU A 56 3.30 8.81 -0.73
N ARG A 57 4.44 9.13 -1.36
CA ARG A 57 4.66 10.40 -2.04
C ARG A 57 4.63 10.20 -3.53
N ILE A 58 3.79 10.96 -4.21
CA ILE A 58 3.66 10.90 -5.67
C ILE A 58 3.98 12.29 -6.22
N SER A 59 5.01 12.38 -7.06
CA SER A 59 5.45 13.63 -7.68
C SER A 59 4.69 13.92 -8.97
N ASP A 60 4.55 15.20 -9.30
CA ASP A 60 3.77 15.68 -10.45
C ASP A 60 2.37 15.08 -10.43
N ALA A 61 1.77 15.11 -9.27
CA ALA A 61 0.52 14.42 -9.00
C ALA A 61 -0.68 15.15 -9.57
N SER A 62 -1.60 14.38 -10.10
CA SER A 62 -2.89 14.85 -10.58
C SER A 62 -3.97 13.99 -9.96
N LEU A 63 -4.90 14.63 -9.25
CA LEU A 63 -6.04 13.95 -8.68
C LEU A 63 -7.17 13.93 -9.71
N LYS A 64 -7.70 12.75 -9.99
CA LYS A 64 -8.74 12.58 -11.02
C LYS A 64 -10.15 12.60 -10.45
N ARG A 65 -10.29 12.46 -9.13
CA ARG A 65 -11.58 12.44 -8.45
C ARG A 65 -11.47 13.23 -7.15
N SER A 66 -12.61 13.57 -6.54
CA SER A 66 -12.63 14.22 -5.25
C SER A 66 -12.15 13.26 -4.16
N PHE A 67 -11.70 13.84 -3.03
CA PHE A 67 -11.23 13.06 -1.90
C PHE A 67 -12.38 12.30 -1.22
N PRO A 68 -12.10 11.12 -0.69
CA PRO A 68 -13.04 10.44 0.20
C PRO A 68 -13.10 11.14 1.56
N GLU A 69 -14.01 10.70 2.41
CA GLU A 69 -13.99 11.10 3.80
C GLU A 69 -12.84 10.39 4.51
N PHE A 70 -12.18 11.11 5.41
CA PHE A 70 -11.07 10.56 6.18
C PHE A 70 -11.44 10.41 7.65
N PRO A 71 -10.90 9.40 8.37
CA PRO A 71 -10.06 8.34 7.84
C PRO A 71 -10.85 7.38 6.94
N ALA A 72 -10.17 6.80 5.97
CA ALA A 72 -10.79 5.90 5.01
C ALA A 72 -10.21 4.49 5.15
N ASP A 73 -11.08 3.53 5.46
CA ASP A 73 -10.71 2.12 5.45
C ASP A 73 -10.68 1.65 4.00
N LEU A 74 -9.58 1.06 3.58
CA LEU A 74 -9.40 0.65 2.21
C LEU A 74 -9.94 -0.75 1.98
N LEU A 75 -10.75 -0.91 0.93
CA LEU A 75 -11.30 -2.18 0.52
C LEU A 75 -10.33 -2.91 -0.39
N HIS A 76 -9.85 -2.23 -1.42
CA HIS A 76 -8.84 -2.75 -2.34
C HIS A 76 -8.28 -1.60 -3.16
N GLY A 77 -7.33 -1.92 -4.01
CA GLY A 77 -6.74 -0.93 -4.89
C GLY A 77 -5.72 -1.55 -5.82
N GLN A 78 -5.06 -0.70 -6.58
CA GLN A 78 -3.98 -1.11 -7.45
C GLN A 78 -3.01 0.04 -7.66
N ILE A 79 -1.78 -0.29 -7.97
CA ILE A 79 -0.77 0.69 -8.37
C ILE A 79 -0.16 0.24 -9.69
N MET A 80 -0.13 1.15 -10.65
CA MET A 80 0.54 0.95 -11.91
C MET A 80 1.89 1.66 -11.89
N LEU A 81 2.95 0.94 -12.17
CA LEU A 81 4.32 1.45 -12.21
C LEU A 81 4.84 1.21 -13.62
N SER A 82 4.78 2.24 -14.45
CA SER A 82 5.07 2.14 -15.90
C SER A 82 4.21 1.05 -16.55
N ASP A 83 4.80 -0.11 -16.89
CA ASP A 83 4.08 -1.18 -17.57
C ASP A 83 3.55 -2.27 -16.62
N SER A 84 3.83 -2.15 -15.32
CA SER A 84 3.45 -3.16 -14.35
C SER A 84 2.25 -2.71 -13.53
N ILE A 85 1.27 -3.59 -13.36
CA ILE A 85 0.11 -3.34 -12.52
C ILE A 85 0.16 -4.31 -11.36
N LEU A 86 0.15 -3.76 -10.13
CA LEU A 86 0.13 -4.54 -8.90
C LEU A 86 -1.24 -4.37 -8.25
N VAL A 87 -1.94 -5.47 -8.05
CA VAL A 87 -3.31 -5.46 -7.53
C VAL A 87 -3.30 -5.79 -6.05
N ASN A 88 -3.94 -4.93 -5.26
CA ASN A 88 -4.10 -5.07 -3.81
C ASN A 88 -2.81 -5.12 -3.01
N THR A 89 -1.68 -4.80 -3.61
CA THR A 89 -0.39 -4.87 -2.94
C THR A 89 0.50 -3.70 -3.35
N ILE A 90 1.31 -3.25 -2.40
CA ILE A 90 2.36 -2.26 -2.65
C ILE A 90 3.67 -2.88 -2.16
N PRO A 91 4.68 -3.02 -3.03
CA PRO A 91 5.93 -3.65 -2.63
C PRO A 91 6.71 -2.79 -1.62
N ILE A 92 7.50 -3.44 -0.78
CA ILE A 92 8.40 -2.78 0.15
C ILE A 92 9.82 -3.28 -0.12
N PRO A 93 10.77 -2.43 -0.41
CA PRO A 93 10.66 -0.98 -0.57
C PRO A 93 10.01 -0.60 -1.89
N LEU A 94 9.51 0.63 -1.97
CA LEU A 94 9.00 1.16 -3.22
C LEU A 94 9.63 2.52 -3.49
N ARG A 95 10.30 2.62 -4.63
CA ARG A 95 10.81 3.85 -5.19
C ARG A 95 10.86 3.66 -6.70
N HIS A 96 10.06 4.44 -7.40
CA HIS A 96 9.92 4.28 -8.85
C HIS A 96 9.90 5.63 -9.53
N GLU A 97 10.70 5.78 -10.57
CA GLU A 97 10.65 6.94 -11.46
C GLU A 97 10.05 6.49 -12.79
N GLY A 98 8.98 7.18 -13.20
CA GLY A 98 8.21 6.84 -14.37
C GLY A 98 6.73 6.98 -14.09
N ILE A 99 5.90 6.56 -15.02
CA ILE A 99 4.45 6.69 -14.90
C ILE A 99 3.95 5.94 -13.69
N VAL A 100 3.16 6.63 -12.86
CA VAL A 100 2.51 6.06 -11.69
C VAL A 100 1.02 6.34 -11.78
N GLU A 101 0.21 5.34 -11.54
CA GLU A 101 -1.23 5.54 -11.36
C GLU A 101 -1.68 4.71 -10.17
N LEU A 102 -2.25 5.39 -9.18
CA LEU A 102 -2.74 4.77 -7.97
C LEU A 102 -4.25 4.86 -7.94
N LYS A 103 -4.90 3.73 -7.73
CA LYS A 103 -6.34 3.66 -7.52
C LYS A 103 -6.61 2.96 -6.21
N LEU A 104 -7.33 3.64 -5.30
CA LEU A 104 -7.74 3.07 -4.03
C LEU A 104 -9.25 3.15 -3.92
N GLU A 105 -9.87 2.09 -3.46
CA GLU A 105 -11.31 2.06 -3.21
C GLU A 105 -11.56 1.86 -1.73
N THR A 106 -12.49 2.63 -1.18
CA THR A 106 -12.83 2.58 0.24
C THR A 106 -14.05 1.68 0.45
N TRP A 107 -14.26 1.29 1.72
CA TRP A 107 -15.46 0.53 2.08
C TRP A 107 -16.75 1.32 1.86
N ASN A 108 -16.67 2.64 1.74
CA ASN A 108 -17.83 3.50 1.43
C ASN A 108 -18.04 3.72 -0.07
N ASN A 109 -17.39 2.91 -0.90
CA ASN A 109 -17.48 2.99 -2.37
C ASN A 109 -16.93 4.30 -2.95
N GLU A 110 -16.02 4.95 -2.25
CA GLU A 110 -15.32 6.11 -2.75
C GLU A 110 -14.03 5.67 -3.42
N VAL A 111 -13.57 6.43 -4.41
CA VAL A 111 -12.38 6.10 -5.19
C VAL A 111 -11.38 7.24 -5.11
N VAL A 112 -10.14 6.91 -4.76
CA VAL A 112 -9.00 7.81 -4.90
C VAL A 112 -8.27 7.41 -6.17
N LEU A 113 -8.03 8.38 -7.06
CA LEU A 113 -7.33 8.12 -8.30
C LEU A 113 -6.30 9.22 -8.51
N ILE A 114 -5.02 8.88 -8.42
CA ILE A 114 -3.90 9.81 -8.50
C ILE A 114 -2.90 9.29 -9.52
N SER A 115 -2.50 10.15 -10.45
CA SER A 115 -1.43 9.84 -11.38
C SER A 115 -0.24 10.76 -11.14
N GLY A 116 0.95 10.32 -11.52
CA GLY A 116 2.16 11.09 -11.35
C GLY A 116 3.33 10.51 -12.13
N SER A 117 4.51 11.04 -11.85
CA SER A 117 5.73 10.69 -12.56
C SER A 117 6.79 10.04 -11.68
N ARG A 118 6.54 9.91 -10.39
CA ARG A 118 7.47 9.31 -9.43
C ARG A 118 6.68 8.93 -8.18
N VAL A 119 7.06 7.83 -7.57
CA VAL A 119 6.47 7.43 -6.29
C VAL A 119 7.53 6.94 -5.34
N LYS A 120 7.35 7.24 -4.05
CA LYS A 120 8.24 6.79 -3.00
C LYS A 120 7.40 6.44 -1.77
N LEU A 121 7.67 5.27 -1.20
CA LEU A 121 7.07 4.83 0.06
C LEU A 121 8.03 5.09 1.21
N GLU A 122 7.54 5.69 2.28
CA GLU A 122 8.28 5.88 3.52
C GLU A 122 7.54 5.20 4.66
N LEU A 123 8.18 4.22 5.28
CA LEU A 123 7.66 3.61 6.50
C LEU A 123 8.11 4.44 7.70
N ILE A 124 7.20 4.68 8.64
CA ILE A 124 7.44 5.58 9.76
C ILE A 124 7.31 4.85 11.08
N GLY A 125 8.33 4.99 11.93
CA GLY A 125 8.35 4.35 13.24
C GLY A 125 8.67 2.87 13.16
N GLU A 126 8.34 2.16 14.22
CA GLU A 126 8.58 0.74 14.32
C GLU A 126 7.34 -0.05 13.90
N PRO A 127 7.50 -1.15 13.18
CA PRO A 127 6.38 -2.02 12.88
C PRO A 127 5.90 -2.73 14.14
N GLU A 128 4.58 -2.91 14.24
CA GLU A 128 3.97 -3.66 15.32
C GLU A 128 3.51 -5.01 14.81
N TYR A 129 3.92 -6.06 15.51
CA TYR A 129 3.56 -7.42 15.16
C TYR A 129 2.06 -7.65 15.39
N VAL A 130 1.41 -8.32 14.45
CA VAL A 130 -0.01 -8.65 14.53
C VAL A 130 -0.23 -10.15 14.65
N GLU A 131 0.31 -10.94 13.71
CA GLU A 131 -0.01 -12.36 13.65
C GLU A 131 0.98 -13.15 12.81
N GLU A 132 0.93 -14.47 12.98
CA GLU A 132 1.67 -15.40 12.15
C GLU A 132 0.75 -16.08 11.16
N PHE A 133 1.25 -16.28 9.95
CA PHE A 133 0.58 -17.07 8.92
C PHE A 133 1.42 -18.33 8.70
N ARG A 134 0.98 -19.44 9.21
CA ARG A 134 1.71 -20.71 9.05
C ARG A 134 1.44 -21.34 7.71
N ARG A 135 0.21 -21.16 7.24
CA ARG A 135 -0.23 -21.72 5.97
C ARG A 135 -1.46 -20.97 5.51
N LYS A 136 -1.52 -20.67 4.21
CA LYS A 136 -2.71 -20.10 3.65
C LYS A 136 -3.82 -21.16 3.68
N PRO A 137 -5.04 -20.83 4.14
CA PRO A 137 -6.15 -21.77 4.13
C PRO A 137 -6.41 -22.28 2.72
N ARG A 138 -6.65 -23.57 2.60
CA ARG A 138 -7.09 -24.15 1.34
C ARG A 138 -8.57 -23.88 1.15
N LEU A 139 -8.93 -23.56 -0.07
CA LEU A 139 -10.33 -23.40 -0.41
C LEU A 139 -10.95 -24.76 -0.65
N GLY A 140 -12.23 -24.89 -0.30
CA GLY A 140 -12.99 -26.09 -0.62
C GLY A 140 -12.92 -27.20 0.42
N TYR A 141 -12.47 -26.89 1.61
CA TYR A 141 -12.52 -27.84 2.68
C TYR A 141 -12.89 -27.23 3.99
#